data_f7461bab4e039c2582121aa6cf82da46
#
_entry.id   f7461bab4e039c2582121aa6cf82da46
#
_cell.length_a   1.000
_cell.length_b   1.000
_cell.length_c   1.000
_cell.angle_alpha   90.00
_cell.angle_beta   90.00
_cell.angle_gamma   90.00
#
_symmetry.space_group_name_H-M   'P 1'
#
loop_
_entity.id
_entity.type
_entity.pdbx_description
1 polymer ?
#
loop_
_entity_poly.entity_id
_entity_poly.type
_entity_poly.pdbx_seq_one_letter_code
_entity_poly.pdbx_strand_id
1 'polypeptide(L)'
;MKSSVDGIEQLSANFGKAKRDTPKAAVSAINTVARRAMQNGTRKVAKELSIQQKIVRKRARLRRRATSERPEAEILVDRRKLPLINLLKAGGDKLYEGNGAILVGPYGVERGFKQKLKNGRTHIMQRKGQARYPIDVVKIPLAAPLTNAFRA
;
A
#
# COMPACT_ATOMS: atom_id res chain seq x y z
N MET A 1 -18.54 50.03 35.42
CA MET A 1 -17.96 48.69 35.68
C MET A 1 -18.74 47.58 34.92
N LYS A 2 -18.76 47.58 33.59
CA LYS A 2 -19.37 46.51 32.80
C LYS A 2 -18.36 45.64 32.01
N SER A 3 -17.10 46.05 31.93
CA SER A 3 -16.09 45.44 31.08
C SER A 3 -15.44 44.13 31.57
N SER A 4 -15.60 43.76 32.84
CA SER A 4 -15.01 42.53 33.38
C SER A 4 -15.90 41.28 33.22
N VAL A 5 -17.21 41.48 33.13
CA VAL A 5 -18.18 40.37 32.98
C VAL A 5 -18.16 39.85 31.53
N ASP A 6 -18.13 40.74 30.55
CA ASP A 6 -18.09 40.37 29.11
C ASP A 6 -16.84 39.60 28.77
N GLY A 7 -15.69 39.87 29.39
CA GLY A 7 -14.45 39.13 29.19
C GLY A 7 -14.51 37.68 29.70
N ILE A 8 -15.17 37.46 30.85
CA ILE A 8 -15.34 36.13 31.42
C ILE A 8 -16.31 35.28 30.58
N GLU A 9 -17.40 35.85 30.11
CA GLU A 9 -18.36 35.17 29.22
C GLU A 9 -17.72 34.78 27.89
N GLN A 10 -16.94 35.69 27.28
CA GLN A 10 -16.19 35.40 26.06
C GLN A 10 -15.13 34.30 26.30
N LEU A 11 -14.44 34.33 27.44
CA LEU A 11 -13.48 33.32 27.82
C LEU A 11 -14.14 31.96 27.98
N SER A 12 -15.27 31.89 28.69
CA SER A 12 -16.03 30.64 28.88
C SER A 12 -16.58 30.09 27.57
N ALA A 13 -17.06 30.95 26.68
CA ALA A 13 -17.53 30.59 25.35
C ALA A 13 -16.38 30.03 24.49
N ASN A 14 -15.21 30.67 24.54
CA ASN A 14 -14.02 30.20 23.84
C ASN A 14 -13.51 28.85 24.37
N PHE A 15 -13.51 28.63 25.69
CA PHE A 15 -13.20 27.33 26.28
C PHE A 15 -14.22 26.26 25.89
N GLY A 16 -15.50 26.58 25.89
CA GLY A 16 -16.56 25.68 25.43
C GLY A 16 -16.42 25.32 23.96
N LYS A 17 -16.02 26.27 23.10
CA LYS A 17 -15.72 26.03 21.68
C LYS A 17 -14.46 25.17 21.52
N ALA A 18 -13.37 25.49 22.20
CA ALA A 18 -12.14 24.72 22.18
C ALA A 18 -12.37 23.27 22.64
N LYS A 19 -13.13 23.05 23.70
CA LYS A 19 -13.49 21.70 24.18
C LYS A 19 -14.25 20.89 23.13
N ARG A 20 -15.09 21.50 22.30
CA ARG A 20 -15.84 20.84 21.22
C ARG A 20 -15.01 20.61 19.95
N ASP A 21 -14.15 21.57 19.63
CA ASP A 21 -13.41 21.56 18.35
C ASP A 21 -12.09 20.77 18.44
N THR A 22 -11.46 20.67 19.63
CA THR A 22 -10.22 19.91 19.83
C THR A 22 -10.36 18.44 19.43
N PRO A 23 -11.41 17.69 19.83
CA PRO A 23 -11.55 16.29 19.40
C PRO A 23 -11.72 16.16 17.88
N LYS A 24 -12.44 17.06 17.24
CA LYS A 24 -12.62 17.07 15.78
C LYS A 24 -11.31 17.34 15.04
N ALA A 25 -10.52 18.29 15.53
CA ALA A 25 -9.20 18.61 14.99
C ALA A 25 -8.25 17.42 15.13
N ALA A 26 -8.23 16.74 16.29
CA ALA A 26 -7.44 15.55 16.53
C ALA A 26 -7.82 14.41 15.57
N VAL A 27 -9.10 14.13 15.41
CA VAL A 27 -9.60 13.11 14.45
C VAL A 27 -9.18 13.43 13.01
N SER A 28 -9.30 14.69 12.60
CA SER A 28 -8.87 15.14 11.28
C SER A 28 -7.36 14.94 11.08
N ALA A 29 -6.56 15.30 12.09
CA ALA A 29 -5.11 15.13 12.07
C ALA A 29 -4.72 13.64 11.94
N ILE A 30 -5.30 12.75 12.76
CA ILE A 30 -5.04 11.31 12.72
C ILE A 30 -5.37 10.73 11.33
N ASN A 31 -6.53 11.07 10.78
CA ASN A 31 -6.94 10.60 9.46
C ASN A 31 -6.04 11.13 8.33
N THR A 32 -5.50 12.33 8.49
CA THR A 32 -4.56 12.92 7.55
C THR A 32 -3.21 12.24 7.62
N VAL A 33 -2.70 11.98 8.82
CA VAL A 33 -1.45 11.24 9.05
C VAL A 33 -1.56 9.82 8.50
N ALA A 34 -2.66 9.12 8.77
CA ALA A 34 -2.88 7.76 8.25
C ALA A 34 -2.86 7.70 6.71
N ARG A 35 -3.50 8.68 6.04
CA ARG A 35 -3.45 8.77 4.56
C ARG A 35 -2.05 9.07 4.05
N ARG A 36 -1.31 9.97 4.68
CA ARG A 36 0.08 10.28 4.33
C ARG A 36 1.00 9.08 4.56
N ALA A 37 0.84 8.36 5.68
CA ALA A 37 1.59 7.14 5.96
C ALA A 37 1.36 6.08 4.87
N MET A 38 0.11 5.82 4.47
CA MET A 38 -0.20 4.93 3.34
C MET A 38 0.47 5.38 2.04
N GLN A 39 0.38 6.66 1.71
CA GLN A 39 0.95 7.19 0.47
C GLN A 39 2.47 7.07 0.46
N ASN A 40 3.14 7.44 1.55
CA ASN A 40 4.59 7.39 1.67
C ASN A 40 5.10 5.94 1.75
N GLY A 41 4.45 5.09 2.55
CA GLY A 41 4.80 3.67 2.65
C GLY A 41 4.68 2.95 1.31
N THR A 42 3.58 3.14 0.59
CA THR A 42 3.43 2.52 -0.74
C THR A 42 4.40 3.09 -1.78
N ARG A 43 4.76 4.37 -1.69
CA ARG A 43 5.79 4.99 -2.57
C ARG A 43 7.17 4.41 -2.28
N LYS A 44 7.54 4.26 -1.00
CA LYS A 44 8.82 3.68 -0.58
C LYS A 44 8.99 2.27 -1.11
N VAL A 45 7.98 1.41 -0.91
CA VAL A 45 7.99 0.02 -1.41
C VAL A 45 8.03 -0.04 -2.94
N ALA A 46 7.27 0.82 -3.62
CA ALA A 46 7.28 0.89 -5.08
C ALA A 46 8.65 1.25 -5.64
N LYS A 47 9.35 2.20 -5.00
CA LYS A 47 10.72 2.60 -5.36
C LYS A 47 11.73 1.48 -5.06
N GLU A 48 11.66 0.85 -3.88
CA GLU A 48 12.54 -0.24 -3.48
C GLU A 48 12.46 -1.45 -4.43
N LEU A 49 11.26 -1.80 -4.85
CA LEU A 49 11.02 -2.93 -5.75
C LEU A 49 11.00 -2.53 -7.23
N SER A 50 11.25 -1.26 -7.56
CA SER A 50 11.18 -0.74 -8.95
C SER A 50 9.89 -1.13 -9.68
N ILE A 51 8.75 -1.05 -8.98
CA ILE A 51 7.42 -1.37 -9.52
C ILE A 51 6.48 -0.16 -9.43
N GLN A 52 5.42 -0.18 -10.19
CA GLN A 52 4.44 0.91 -10.16
C GLN A 52 3.74 1.03 -8.80
N GLN A 53 3.69 2.22 -8.23
CA GLN A 53 2.99 2.50 -6.96
C GLN A 53 1.52 2.07 -6.99
N LYS A 54 0.86 2.14 -8.15
CA LYS A 54 -0.53 1.68 -8.34
C LYS A 54 -0.75 0.22 -7.91
N ILE A 55 0.25 -0.64 -8.14
CA ILE A 55 0.21 -2.06 -7.76
C ILE A 55 0.31 -2.20 -6.24
N VAL A 56 1.25 -1.48 -5.63
CA VAL A 56 1.48 -1.50 -4.17
C VAL A 56 0.30 -0.89 -3.42
N ARG A 57 -0.29 0.19 -3.91
CA ARG A 57 -1.48 0.83 -3.29
C ARG A 57 -2.67 -0.11 -3.12
N LYS A 58 -2.82 -1.12 -3.99
CA LYS A 58 -3.87 -2.13 -3.82
C LYS A 58 -3.62 -3.07 -2.63
N ARG A 59 -2.40 -3.07 -2.07
CA ARG A 59 -1.99 -3.91 -0.94
C ARG A 59 -2.10 -3.21 0.41
N ALA A 60 -2.24 -1.88 0.43
CA ALA A 60 -2.43 -1.10 1.64
C ALA A 60 -3.74 -0.32 1.55
N ARG A 61 -4.62 -0.46 2.54
CA ARG A 61 -5.90 0.23 2.59
C ARG A 61 -6.20 0.70 4.00
N LEU A 62 -6.84 1.83 4.12
CA LEU A 62 -7.38 2.32 5.39
C LEU A 62 -8.61 1.47 5.75
N ARG A 63 -8.44 0.56 6.71
CA ARG A 63 -9.51 -0.34 7.16
C ARG A 63 -10.53 0.42 8.01
N ARG A 64 -10.04 1.28 8.90
CA ARG A 64 -10.86 2.07 9.81
C ARG A 64 -10.32 3.49 9.91
N ARG A 65 -11.21 4.46 9.86
CA ARG A 65 -10.89 5.86 10.08
C ARG A 65 -11.11 6.21 11.56
N ALA A 66 -10.33 7.15 12.06
CA ALA A 66 -10.56 7.73 13.37
C ALA A 66 -11.91 8.46 13.41
N THR A 67 -12.60 8.35 14.54
CA THR A 67 -13.84 9.08 14.88
C THR A 67 -13.67 9.75 16.23
N SER A 68 -14.59 10.62 16.63
CA SER A 68 -14.56 11.29 17.94
C SER A 68 -14.64 10.29 19.10
N GLU A 69 -15.38 9.21 18.92
CA GLU A 69 -15.53 8.12 19.91
C GLU A 69 -14.30 7.21 19.92
N ARG A 70 -13.63 7.07 18.78
CA ARG A 70 -12.46 6.22 18.60
C ARG A 70 -11.39 6.98 17.81
N PRO A 71 -10.47 7.68 18.49
CA PRO A 71 -9.42 8.48 17.86
C PRO A 71 -8.25 7.62 17.34
N GLU A 72 -8.57 6.53 16.63
CA GLU A 72 -7.61 5.59 16.07
C GLU A 72 -7.90 5.31 14.60
N ALA A 73 -6.87 5.29 13.76
CA ALA A 73 -6.96 4.87 12.38
C ALA A 73 -6.21 3.56 12.15
N GLU A 74 -6.81 2.62 11.43
CA GLU A 74 -6.24 1.30 11.17
C GLU A 74 -5.91 1.14 9.69
N ILE A 75 -4.65 0.83 9.39
CA ILE A 75 -4.17 0.53 8.04
C ILE A 75 -3.99 -0.99 7.91
N LEU A 76 -4.71 -1.60 6.99
CA LEU A 76 -4.55 -3.00 6.64
C LEU A 76 -3.55 -3.16 5.50
N VAL A 77 -2.55 -4.01 5.70
CA VAL A 77 -1.49 -4.26 4.71
C VAL A 77 -1.50 -5.74 4.30
N ASP A 78 -1.75 -6.01 3.02
CA ASP A 78 -1.70 -7.35 2.44
C ASP A 78 -0.26 -7.69 2.01
N ARG A 79 0.40 -8.57 2.78
CA ARG A 79 1.81 -8.99 2.60
C ARG A 79 1.99 -10.18 1.67
N ARG A 80 0.93 -10.71 1.05
CA ARG A 80 1.03 -11.85 0.15
C ARG A 80 1.93 -11.53 -1.04
N LYS A 81 2.68 -12.53 -1.50
CA LYS A 81 3.55 -12.43 -2.68
C LYS A 81 2.77 -11.96 -3.90
N LEU A 82 3.34 -11.09 -4.71
CA LEU A 82 2.73 -10.53 -5.92
C LEU A 82 3.11 -11.37 -7.14
N PRO A 83 2.16 -11.97 -7.87
CA PRO A 83 2.48 -12.64 -9.13
C PRO A 83 3.09 -11.66 -10.15
N LEU A 84 4.19 -12.05 -10.79
CA LEU A 84 4.96 -11.18 -11.71
C LEU A 84 4.09 -10.69 -12.90
N ILE A 85 3.13 -11.47 -13.35
CA ILE A 85 2.18 -11.08 -14.39
C ILE A 85 1.41 -9.78 -14.11
N ASN A 86 1.28 -9.40 -12.83
CA ASN A 86 0.55 -8.19 -12.44
C ASN A 86 1.29 -6.90 -12.84
N LEU A 87 2.60 -6.95 -13.05
CA LEU A 87 3.38 -5.83 -13.58
C LEU A 87 2.93 -5.50 -15.00
N LEU A 88 2.76 -6.52 -15.85
CA LEU A 88 2.26 -6.36 -17.22
C LEU A 88 0.84 -5.80 -17.26
N LYS A 89 -0.04 -6.30 -16.39
CA LYS A 89 -1.45 -5.86 -16.32
C LYS A 89 -1.60 -4.41 -15.85
N ALA A 90 -0.62 -3.87 -15.16
CA ALA A 90 -0.62 -2.48 -14.72
C ALA A 90 -0.27 -1.49 -15.84
N GLY A 91 0.22 -1.98 -16.99
CA GLY A 91 0.42 -1.17 -18.21
C GLY A 91 1.71 -0.36 -18.22
N GLY A 92 2.71 -0.70 -17.41
CA GLY A 92 4.00 0.01 -17.36
C GLY A 92 5.19 -0.80 -17.84
N ASP A 93 5.14 -2.11 -17.65
CA ASP A 93 6.25 -2.98 -18.01
C ASP A 93 5.94 -3.77 -19.27
N LYS A 94 6.96 -3.94 -20.10
CA LYS A 94 6.90 -4.78 -21.30
C LYS A 94 7.44 -6.17 -20.98
N LEU A 95 6.91 -7.16 -21.68
CA LEU A 95 7.40 -8.51 -21.64
C LEU A 95 8.38 -8.71 -22.81
N TYR A 96 9.57 -9.15 -22.48
CA TYR A 96 10.57 -9.59 -23.48
C TYR A 96 10.81 -11.07 -23.27
N GLU A 97 10.69 -11.84 -24.33
CA GLU A 97 10.97 -13.28 -24.37
C GLU A 97 12.18 -13.52 -25.29
N GLY A 98 13.19 -14.21 -24.80
CA GLY A 98 14.38 -14.53 -25.59
C GLY A 98 15.30 -15.49 -24.87
N ASN A 99 15.99 -16.34 -25.61
CA ASN A 99 17.03 -17.28 -25.12
C ASN A 99 16.60 -18.11 -23.90
N GLY A 100 15.32 -18.53 -23.86
CA GLY A 100 14.81 -19.31 -22.74
C GLY A 100 14.59 -18.53 -21.42
N ALA A 101 14.63 -17.20 -21.48
CA ALA A 101 14.37 -16.32 -20.35
C ALA A 101 13.24 -15.35 -20.66
N ILE A 102 12.59 -14.85 -19.61
CA ILE A 102 11.57 -13.79 -19.67
C ILE A 102 12.07 -12.61 -18.84
N LEU A 103 11.98 -11.42 -19.41
CA LEU A 103 12.22 -10.17 -18.70
C LEU A 103 10.91 -9.37 -18.57
N VAL A 104 10.58 -8.95 -17.35
CA VAL A 104 9.42 -8.10 -17.05
C VAL A 104 9.87 -6.93 -16.19
N GLY A 105 9.98 -5.75 -16.79
CA GLY A 105 10.57 -4.59 -16.14
C GLY A 105 11.98 -4.92 -15.62
N PRO A 106 12.26 -4.72 -14.31
CA PRO A 106 13.57 -5.04 -13.74
C PRO A 106 13.75 -6.53 -13.40
N TYR A 107 12.75 -7.38 -13.62
CA TYR A 107 12.77 -8.78 -13.19
C TYR A 107 13.08 -9.71 -14.36
N GLY A 108 14.28 -10.31 -14.33
CA GLY A 108 14.69 -11.41 -15.21
C GLY A 108 14.28 -12.76 -14.62
N VAL A 109 13.70 -13.63 -15.44
CA VAL A 109 13.29 -14.99 -15.07
C VAL A 109 13.92 -15.98 -16.04
N GLU A 110 15.00 -16.60 -15.63
CA GLU A 110 15.65 -17.66 -16.39
C GLU A 110 14.71 -18.89 -16.49
N ARG A 111 14.64 -19.53 -17.64
CA ARG A 111 13.72 -20.64 -17.93
C ARG A 111 12.26 -20.29 -17.66
N GLY A 112 11.95 -18.99 -17.74
CA GLY A 112 10.60 -18.46 -17.60
C GLY A 112 9.81 -18.65 -18.88
N PHE A 113 8.51 -18.86 -18.73
CA PHE A 113 7.56 -18.88 -19.83
C PHE A 113 6.18 -18.38 -19.38
N LYS A 114 5.44 -17.86 -20.32
CA LYS A 114 4.06 -17.41 -20.08
C LYS A 114 3.10 -18.57 -20.34
N GLN A 115 2.23 -18.85 -19.38
CA GLN A 115 1.25 -19.93 -19.51
C GLN A 115 -0.15 -19.44 -19.09
N LYS A 116 -1.15 -19.80 -19.90
CA LYS A 116 -2.56 -19.68 -19.57
C LYS A 116 -3.00 -20.97 -18.87
N LEU A 117 -3.50 -20.86 -17.65
CA LEU A 117 -3.99 -21.99 -16.87
C LEU A 117 -5.43 -22.36 -17.30
N LYS A 118 -5.89 -23.54 -16.89
CA LYS A 118 -7.26 -24.04 -17.17
C LYS A 118 -8.35 -23.10 -16.66
N ASN A 119 -8.09 -22.34 -15.57
CA ASN A 119 -8.99 -21.33 -15.02
C ASN A 119 -9.00 -20.00 -15.82
N GLY A 120 -8.40 -19.95 -17.02
CA GLY A 120 -8.31 -18.77 -17.86
C GLY A 120 -7.28 -17.72 -17.42
N ARG A 121 -6.62 -17.90 -16.27
CA ARG A 121 -5.63 -16.95 -15.77
C ARG A 121 -4.27 -17.20 -16.41
N THR A 122 -3.61 -16.14 -16.84
CA THR A 122 -2.25 -16.19 -17.35
C THR A 122 -1.26 -15.88 -16.24
N HIS A 123 -0.19 -16.66 -16.16
CA HIS A 123 0.92 -16.46 -15.22
C HIS A 123 2.27 -16.57 -15.93
N ILE A 124 3.30 -15.98 -15.32
CA ILE A 124 4.69 -16.22 -15.65
C ILE A 124 5.14 -17.35 -14.74
N MET A 125 5.58 -18.43 -15.38
CA MET A 125 6.00 -19.66 -14.73
C MET A 125 7.51 -19.81 -14.89
N GLN A 126 8.15 -20.52 -13.97
CA GLN A 126 9.56 -20.83 -14.02
C GLN A 126 9.79 -22.32 -13.76
N ARG A 127 10.67 -22.92 -14.53
CA ARG A 127 11.15 -24.28 -14.27
C ARG A 127 12.29 -24.24 -13.26
N LYS A 128 12.21 -25.05 -12.21
CA LYS A 128 13.23 -25.09 -11.14
C LYS A 128 14.52 -25.80 -11.52
N GLY A 129 14.46 -26.66 -12.54
CA GLY A 129 15.61 -27.45 -13.00
C GLY A 129 15.61 -27.61 -14.50
N GLN A 130 16.46 -28.51 -15.00
CA GLN A 130 16.50 -28.85 -16.44
C GLN A 130 15.29 -29.70 -16.85
N ALA A 131 14.71 -30.43 -15.92
CA ALA A 131 13.53 -31.24 -16.14
C ALA A 131 12.28 -30.38 -16.43
N ARG A 132 11.28 -31.01 -17.08
CA ARG A 132 10.00 -30.36 -17.39
C ARG A 132 9.25 -29.90 -16.13
N TYR A 133 9.39 -30.60 -15.03
CA TYR A 133 8.82 -30.30 -13.71
C TYR A 133 9.91 -30.31 -12.63
N PRO A 134 9.75 -29.64 -11.47
CA PRO A 134 8.58 -28.85 -11.07
C PRO A 134 8.56 -27.44 -11.71
N ILE A 135 7.36 -26.90 -11.84
CA ILE A 135 7.09 -25.55 -12.37
C ILE A 135 6.40 -24.72 -11.29
N ASP A 136 6.90 -23.52 -11.06
CA ASP A 136 6.34 -22.59 -10.10
C ASP A 136 5.88 -21.28 -10.74
N VAL A 137 4.88 -20.65 -10.14
CA VAL A 137 4.47 -19.28 -10.50
C VAL A 137 5.48 -18.29 -9.94
N VAL A 138 6.05 -17.45 -10.79
CA VAL A 138 6.98 -16.41 -10.35
C VAL A 138 6.24 -15.31 -9.61
N LYS A 139 6.69 -15.02 -8.38
CA LYS A 139 6.08 -14.05 -7.48
C LYS A 139 7.13 -13.16 -6.82
N ILE A 140 6.84 -11.88 -6.71
CA ILE A 140 7.67 -10.89 -6.00
C ILE A 140 7.33 -10.95 -4.51
N PRO A 141 8.32 -11.08 -3.61
CA PRO A 141 8.09 -11.03 -2.17
C PRO A 141 7.76 -9.59 -1.74
N LEU A 142 6.61 -9.39 -1.10
CA LEU A 142 6.16 -8.08 -0.59
C LEU A 142 6.23 -7.98 0.93
N ALA A 143 6.41 -9.11 1.64
CA ALA A 143 6.29 -9.14 3.09
C ALA A 143 7.31 -8.24 3.80
N ALA A 144 8.60 -8.37 3.49
CA ALA A 144 9.66 -7.59 4.11
C ALA A 144 9.57 -6.09 3.75
N PRO A 145 9.50 -5.69 2.46
CA PRO A 145 9.38 -4.28 2.09
C PRO A 145 8.16 -3.60 2.70
N LEU A 146 7.00 -4.25 2.69
CA LEU A 146 5.79 -3.70 3.29
C LEU A 146 5.89 -3.62 4.83
N THR A 147 6.46 -4.63 5.47
CA THR A 147 6.68 -4.57 6.93
C THR A 147 7.59 -3.41 7.29
N ASN A 148 8.72 -3.25 6.60
CA ASN A 148 9.68 -2.18 6.87
C ASN A 148 9.13 -0.78 6.56
N ALA A 149 8.24 -0.66 5.57
CA ALA A 149 7.64 0.61 5.20
C ALA A 149 6.51 1.06 6.14
N PHE A 150 5.82 0.12 6.81
CA PHE A 150 4.68 0.38 7.71
C PHE A 150 4.96 0.03 9.18
N ARG A 151 6.18 -0.37 9.53
CA ARG A 151 6.61 -0.46 10.91
C ARG A 151 6.88 0.96 11.41
N ALA A 152 6.13 1.40 12.39
CA ALA A 152 6.42 2.63 13.14
C ALA A 152 7.56 2.37 14.13
#